data_30fd49cf738ac86bf6bf724f6393b5b6
#
_entry.id   30fd49cf738ac86bf6bf724f6393b5b6
#
_cell.length_a   1.000
_cell.length_b   1.000
_cell.length_c   1.000
_cell.angle_alpha   90.00
_cell.angle_beta   90.00
_cell.angle_gamma   90.00
#
_symmetry.space_group_name_H-M   'P 1'
#
loop_
_entity.id
_entity.type
_entity.pdbx_description
1 polymer ?
#
loop_
_entity_poly.entity_id
_entity_poly.type
_entity_poly.pdbx_seq_one_letter_code
_entity_poly.pdbx_strand_id
1 'polypeptide(L)'
;MQFLLHPPDGSRAVGILPASFNPVTIAHLELAHAALTHVDRSILVLPRVLPHKEYSGASFEQRLFILQEVVRHEPRLGLAVSDSGLFVDVAREFREARGSAAQLWFLCGRDAAERIAGWDYGRAGVFEEMMQEFGLLVAARNGEYVPPAHCAASVREISLNSKCSGVSATLVRECIARGEAWEHLVPEKARELVQSFYGRQ
;
A
#
# COMPACT_ATOMS: atom_id res chain seq x y z
N MET A 1 -13.65 -6.81 -4.16
CA MET A 1 -12.85 -5.59 -4.46
C MET A 1 -13.56 -4.72 -5.49
N GLN A 2 -13.62 -3.41 -5.27
CA GLN A 2 -14.19 -2.43 -6.19
C GLN A 2 -13.08 -1.58 -6.81
N PHE A 3 -12.84 -1.72 -8.12
CA PHE A 3 -11.90 -0.87 -8.87
C PHE A 3 -12.54 0.46 -9.23
N LEU A 4 -11.87 1.57 -8.94
CA LEU A 4 -12.37 2.94 -9.14
C LEU A 4 -11.64 3.65 -10.27
N LEU A 5 -10.33 3.46 -10.39
CA LEU A 5 -9.49 4.06 -11.42
C LEU A 5 -8.52 3.01 -11.98
N HIS A 6 -8.31 3.05 -13.28
CA HIS A 6 -7.29 2.29 -14.00
C HIS A 6 -7.23 0.80 -13.60
N PRO A 7 -8.30 0.02 -13.80
CA PRO A 7 -8.30 -1.40 -13.49
C PRO A 7 -7.16 -2.13 -14.23
N PRO A 8 -6.66 -3.26 -13.68
CA PRO A 8 -5.48 -3.95 -14.20
C PRO A 8 -5.80 -4.88 -15.39
N ASP A 9 -6.57 -4.41 -16.37
CA ASP A 9 -6.98 -5.21 -17.51
C ASP A 9 -5.77 -5.65 -18.35
N GLY A 10 -5.70 -6.95 -18.68
CA GLY A 10 -4.64 -7.54 -19.49
C GLY A 10 -3.25 -7.60 -18.84
N SER A 11 -3.10 -7.19 -17.58
CA SER A 11 -1.84 -7.25 -16.85
C SER A 11 -1.48 -8.69 -16.48
N ARG A 12 -0.21 -9.09 -16.68
CA ARG A 12 0.32 -10.41 -16.28
C ARG A 12 0.77 -10.41 -14.82
N ALA A 13 1.31 -9.30 -14.37
CA ALA A 13 1.75 -9.10 -12.99
C ALA A 13 1.17 -7.80 -12.44
N VAL A 14 0.61 -7.85 -11.23
CA VAL A 14 -0.04 -6.71 -10.58
C VAL A 14 0.52 -6.54 -9.18
N GLY A 15 1.01 -5.32 -8.90
CA GLY A 15 1.37 -4.87 -7.55
C GLY A 15 0.13 -4.40 -6.80
N ILE A 16 -0.01 -4.79 -5.55
CA ILE A 16 -1.13 -4.39 -4.68
C ILE A 16 -0.55 -3.74 -3.43
N LEU A 17 -0.90 -2.48 -3.18
CA LEU A 17 -0.49 -1.71 -2.01
C LEU A 17 -1.70 -1.43 -1.11
N PRO A 18 -2.02 -2.31 -0.16
CA PRO A 18 -3.06 -2.03 0.82
C PRO A 18 -2.49 -1.14 1.93
N ALA A 19 -3.12 0.02 2.15
CA ALA A 19 -2.71 0.91 3.23
C ALA A 19 -3.87 1.81 3.68
N SER A 20 -3.75 2.39 4.88
CA SER A 20 -4.73 3.35 5.38
C SER A 20 -4.73 4.67 4.63
N PHE A 21 -3.60 5.05 4.01
CA PHE A 21 -3.39 6.34 3.32
C PHE A 21 -3.93 7.54 4.13
N ASN A 22 -3.45 7.67 5.35
CA ASN A 22 -3.98 8.63 6.32
C ASN A 22 -2.93 9.69 6.76
N PRO A 23 -2.57 10.64 5.87
CA PRO A 23 -2.85 10.73 4.44
C PRO A 23 -1.94 9.86 3.57
N VAL A 24 -2.17 9.87 2.25
CA VAL A 24 -1.20 9.36 1.26
C VAL A 24 0.08 10.21 1.33
N THR A 25 1.24 9.55 1.19
CA THR A 25 2.56 10.22 1.24
C THR A 25 3.36 9.95 -0.02
N ILE A 26 4.43 10.74 -0.23
CA ILE A 26 5.38 10.47 -1.31
C ILE A 26 5.98 9.06 -1.22
N ALA A 27 6.15 8.51 -0.02
CA ALA A 27 6.68 7.17 0.18
C ALA A 27 5.71 6.07 -0.30
N HIS A 28 4.39 6.28 -0.21
CA HIS A 28 3.42 5.35 -0.79
C HIS A 28 3.49 5.34 -2.32
N LEU A 29 3.59 6.53 -2.95
CA LEU A 29 3.71 6.63 -4.39
C LEU A 29 5.05 6.07 -4.90
N GLU A 30 6.14 6.38 -4.21
CA GLU A 30 7.46 5.86 -4.55
C GLU A 30 7.46 4.32 -4.52
N LEU A 31 6.87 3.71 -3.48
CA LEU A 31 6.72 2.27 -3.37
C LEU A 31 5.92 1.69 -4.55
N ALA A 32 4.81 2.34 -4.90
CA ALA A 32 3.98 1.91 -6.03
C ALA A 32 4.71 2.06 -7.38
N HIS A 33 5.49 3.14 -7.57
CA HIS A 33 6.28 3.36 -8.79
C HIS A 33 7.49 2.43 -8.88
N ALA A 34 8.24 2.24 -7.79
CA ALA A 34 9.39 1.33 -7.75
C ALA A 34 8.99 -0.11 -8.10
N ALA A 35 7.79 -0.53 -7.68
CA ALA A 35 7.25 -1.84 -8.02
C ALA A 35 7.02 -2.04 -9.54
N LEU A 36 6.84 -0.96 -10.31
CA LEU A 36 6.61 -1.03 -11.76
C LEU A 36 7.81 -1.56 -12.57
N THR A 37 8.94 -1.80 -11.94
CA THR A 37 10.08 -2.56 -12.51
C THR A 37 9.85 -4.07 -12.46
N HIS A 38 8.91 -4.54 -11.64
CA HIS A 38 8.59 -5.95 -11.43
C HIS A 38 7.16 -6.31 -11.87
N VAL A 39 6.27 -5.34 -11.97
CA VAL A 39 4.86 -5.52 -12.30
C VAL A 39 4.42 -4.58 -13.43
N ASP A 40 3.37 -4.97 -14.14
CA ASP A 40 2.83 -4.15 -15.24
C ASP A 40 2.10 -2.91 -14.71
N ARG A 41 1.46 -3.06 -13.54
CA ARG A 41 0.63 -2.04 -12.91
C ARG A 41 0.63 -2.18 -11.40
N SER A 42 0.58 -1.07 -10.68
CA SER A 42 0.42 -1.03 -9.22
C SER A 42 -0.95 -0.47 -8.85
N ILE A 43 -1.66 -1.14 -7.93
CA ILE A 43 -2.99 -0.75 -7.45
C ILE A 43 -2.87 -0.31 -5.99
N LEU A 44 -3.21 0.94 -5.70
CA LEU A 44 -3.40 1.42 -4.34
C LEU A 44 -4.77 0.90 -3.87
N VAL A 45 -4.79 0.17 -2.77
CA VAL A 45 -6.01 -0.40 -2.21
C VAL A 45 -6.31 0.26 -0.88
N LEU A 46 -7.45 0.96 -0.79
CA LEU A 46 -7.94 1.52 0.46
C LEU A 46 -8.91 0.53 1.11
N PRO A 47 -8.52 -0.17 2.19
CA PRO A 47 -9.42 -1.06 2.90
C PRO A 47 -10.47 -0.28 3.68
N ARG A 48 -11.73 -0.79 3.72
CA ARG A 48 -12.78 -0.26 4.59
C ARG A 48 -12.47 -0.52 6.05
N VAL A 49 -11.90 -1.68 6.35
CA VAL A 49 -11.50 -2.09 7.69
C VAL A 49 -10.04 -2.51 7.68
N LEU A 50 -9.25 -1.95 8.61
CA LEU A 50 -7.91 -2.42 8.93
C LEU A 50 -7.96 -3.03 10.34
N PRO A 51 -7.68 -4.34 10.50
CA PRO A 51 -7.94 -5.09 11.75
C PRO A 51 -7.20 -4.55 12.99
N HIS A 52 -6.22 -3.65 12.83
CA HIS A 52 -5.31 -3.23 13.89
C HIS A 52 -5.13 -1.72 13.99
N LYS A 53 -6.03 -0.91 13.41
CA LYS A 53 -5.91 0.54 13.48
C LYS A 53 -7.23 1.18 13.86
N GLU A 54 -7.22 1.89 14.96
CA GLU A 54 -8.19 2.95 15.19
C GLU A 54 -7.91 4.11 14.25
N TYR A 55 -8.94 4.65 13.64
CA TYR A 55 -8.80 5.74 12.69
C TYR A 55 -8.97 7.07 13.42
N SER A 56 -7.92 7.88 13.40
CA SER A 56 -7.95 9.30 13.70
C SER A 56 -7.61 10.10 12.44
N GLY A 57 -8.12 11.31 12.31
CA GLY A 57 -7.87 12.19 11.16
C GLY A 57 -8.99 12.12 10.11
N ALA A 58 -8.65 12.11 8.83
CA ALA A 58 -9.64 12.19 7.75
C ALA A 58 -10.52 10.93 7.65
N SER A 59 -11.79 11.12 7.28
CA SER A 59 -12.74 10.03 7.06
C SER A 59 -12.31 9.11 5.91
N PHE A 60 -12.95 7.95 5.76
CA PHE A 60 -12.70 7.05 4.64
C PHE A 60 -12.93 7.76 3.30
N GLU A 61 -14.03 8.49 3.16
CA GLU A 61 -14.42 9.21 1.94
C GLU A 61 -13.42 10.31 1.60
N GLN A 62 -12.94 11.05 2.60
CA GLN A 62 -11.92 12.09 2.41
C GLN A 62 -10.59 11.50 1.93
N ARG A 63 -10.15 10.40 2.52
CA ARG A 63 -8.92 9.68 2.09
C ARG A 63 -9.08 9.12 0.68
N LEU A 64 -10.25 8.56 0.37
CA LEU A 64 -10.57 8.05 -0.96
C LEU A 64 -10.53 9.17 -2.00
N PHE A 65 -11.09 10.33 -1.68
CA PHE A 65 -11.09 11.50 -2.57
C PHE A 65 -9.66 11.99 -2.86
N ILE A 66 -8.79 12.08 -1.83
CA ILE A 66 -7.38 12.41 -2.02
C ILE A 66 -6.70 11.40 -2.96
N LEU A 67 -6.92 10.10 -2.75
CA LEU A 67 -6.32 9.06 -3.59
C LEU A 67 -6.80 9.14 -5.04
N GLN A 68 -8.08 9.46 -5.28
CA GLN A 68 -8.61 9.65 -6.63
C GLN A 68 -7.89 10.78 -7.36
N GLU A 69 -7.68 11.92 -6.72
CA GLU A 69 -6.98 13.05 -7.31
C GLU A 69 -5.49 12.74 -7.58
N VAL A 70 -4.84 11.99 -6.70
CA VAL A 70 -3.44 11.58 -6.87
C VAL A 70 -3.29 10.57 -8.03
N VAL A 71 -4.16 9.56 -8.10
CA VAL A 71 -4.03 8.44 -9.06
C VAL A 71 -4.55 8.78 -10.45
N ARG A 72 -5.49 9.72 -10.58
CA ARG A 72 -6.18 10.07 -11.85
C ARG A 72 -5.25 10.26 -13.03
N HIS A 73 -4.06 10.82 -12.82
CA HIS A 73 -3.10 11.16 -13.85
C HIS A 73 -1.89 10.20 -13.92
N GLU A 74 -2.00 9.06 -13.23
CA GLU A 74 -0.95 8.05 -13.14
C GLU A 74 -1.37 6.78 -13.89
N PRO A 75 -1.15 6.68 -15.21
CA PRO A 75 -1.77 5.64 -16.04
C PRO A 75 -1.38 4.20 -15.67
N ARG A 76 -0.25 4.01 -14.98
CA ARG A 76 0.19 2.69 -14.49
C ARG A 76 -0.14 2.44 -13.02
N LEU A 77 -0.70 3.43 -12.31
CA LEU A 77 -1.26 3.25 -10.98
C LEU A 77 -2.77 3.11 -11.10
N GLY A 78 -3.35 2.25 -10.27
CA GLY A 78 -4.78 2.08 -10.15
C GLY A 78 -5.25 2.38 -8.73
N LEU A 79 -6.55 2.49 -8.56
CA LEU A 79 -7.19 2.67 -7.26
C LEU A 79 -8.33 1.67 -7.10
N ALA A 80 -8.36 0.99 -5.96
CA ALA A 80 -9.44 0.11 -5.57
C ALA A 80 -9.78 0.25 -4.09
N VAL A 81 -10.98 -0.20 -3.74
CA VAL A 81 -11.46 -0.37 -2.37
C VAL A 81 -11.64 -1.85 -2.11
N SER A 82 -11.19 -2.32 -0.95
CA SER A 82 -11.46 -3.67 -0.44
C SER A 82 -12.23 -3.61 0.88
N ASP A 83 -12.93 -4.67 1.20
CA ASP A 83 -13.67 -4.75 2.47
C ASP A 83 -12.73 -5.06 3.64
N SER A 84 -11.63 -5.79 3.40
CA SER A 84 -10.61 -6.16 4.39
C SER A 84 -9.24 -5.59 4.05
N GLY A 85 -8.42 -5.39 5.09
CA GLY A 85 -7.00 -4.99 4.96
C GLY A 85 -6.01 -6.16 5.11
N LEU A 86 -6.47 -7.39 5.31
CA LEU A 86 -5.62 -8.56 5.33
C LEU A 86 -5.23 -8.96 3.90
N PHE A 87 -3.96 -9.23 3.66
CA PHE A 87 -3.44 -9.54 2.32
C PHE A 87 -4.15 -10.74 1.67
N VAL A 88 -4.44 -11.78 2.46
CA VAL A 88 -5.15 -12.96 1.98
C VAL A 88 -6.56 -12.63 1.51
N ASP A 89 -7.27 -11.76 2.23
CA ASP A 89 -8.63 -11.35 1.85
C ASP A 89 -8.58 -10.44 0.61
N VAL A 90 -7.65 -9.49 0.57
CA VAL A 90 -7.44 -8.60 -0.58
C VAL A 90 -7.11 -9.41 -1.83
N ALA A 91 -6.27 -10.47 -1.72
CA ALA A 91 -5.95 -11.36 -2.82
C ALA A 91 -7.19 -12.12 -3.31
N ARG A 92 -8.01 -12.65 -2.38
CA ARG A 92 -9.28 -13.32 -2.70
C ARG A 92 -10.23 -12.38 -3.43
N GLU A 93 -10.49 -11.20 -2.88
CA GLU A 93 -11.34 -10.18 -3.51
C GLU A 93 -10.85 -9.77 -4.90
N PHE A 94 -9.51 -9.67 -5.09
CA PHE A 94 -8.95 -9.39 -6.41
C PHE A 94 -9.27 -10.50 -7.40
N ARG A 95 -9.06 -11.77 -7.01
CA ARG A 95 -9.32 -12.93 -7.86
C ARG A 95 -10.79 -13.10 -8.21
N GLU A 96 -11.68 -12.83 -7.27
CA GLU A 96 -13.13 -12.81 -7.50
C GLU A 96 -13.54 -11.74 -8.52
N ALA A 97 -12.90 -10.56 -8.45
CA ALA A 97 -13.22 -9.44 -9.34
C ALA A 97 -12.57 -9.54 -10.74
N ARG A 98 -11.40 -10.20 -10.88
CA ARG A 98 -10.56 -10.18 -12.09
C ARG A 98 -10.10 -11.57 -12.57
N GLY A 99 -10.43 -12.62 -11.85
CA GLY A 99 -9.93 -13.96 -12.13
C GLY A 99 -8.50 -14.19 -11.64
N SER A 100 -7.97 -15.38 -11.87
CA SER A 100 -6.69 -15.85 -11.31
C SER A 100 -5.48 -15.74 -12.24
N ALA A 101 -5.64 -15.15 -13.43
CA ALA A 101 -4.58 -15.17 -14.45
C ALA A 101 -3.36 -14.28 -14.12
N ALA A 102 -3.54 -13.22 -13.33
CA ALA A 102 -2.46 -12.30 -12.98
C ALA A 102 -1.66 -12.81 -11.78
N GLN A 103 -0.33 -12.71 -11.87
CA GLN A 103 0.54 -12.89 -10.71
C GLN A 103 0.43 -11.67 -9.78
N LEU A 104 0.12 -11.91 -8.50
CA LEU A 104 -0.04 -10.86 -7.51
C LEU A 104 1.24 -10.65 -6.71
N TRP A 105 1.58 -9.37 -6.48
CA TRP A 105 2.70 -8.95 -5.65
C TRP A 105 2.21 -7.90 -4.65
N PHE A 106 2.26 -8.21 -3.36
CA PHE A 106 1.93 -7.22 -2.34
C PHE A 106 3.12 -6.33 -2.03
N LEU A 107 2.88 -5.03 -2.03
CA LEU A 107 3.88 -4.00 -1.79
C LEU A 107 3.84 -3.61 -0.31
N CYS A 108 4.95 -3.69 0.37
CA CYS A 108 5.02 -3.31 1.79
C CYS A 108 6.42 -2.82 2.19
N GLY A 109 6.49 -2.11 3.31
CA GLY A 109 7.75 -1.84 3.98
C GLY A 109 8.19 -3.05 4.81
N ARG A 110 9.45 -3.06 5.23
CA ARG A 110 10.06 -4.10 6.07
C ARG A 110 9.21 -4.45 7.31
N ASP A 111 8.81 -3.45 8.10
CA ASP A 111 8.04 -3.67 9.33
C ASP A 111 6.71 -4.40 9.08
N ALA A 112 6.09 -4.14 7.93
CA ALA A 112 4.86 -4.82 7.54
C ALA A 112 5.17 -6.26 7.10
N ALA A 113 6.24 -6.49 6.34
CA ALA A 113 6.67 -7.83 5.94
C ALA A 113 7.00 -8.71 7.16
N GLU A 114 7.75 -8.19 8.14
CA GLU A 114 8.06 -8.88 9.39
C GLU A 114 6.79 -9.23 10.18
N ARG A 115 5.84 -8.29 10.26
CA ARG A 115 4.56 -8.51 10.94
C ARG A 115 3.72 -9.58 10.25
N ILE A 116 3.66 -9.57 8.93
CA ILE A 116 2.90 -10.56 8.15
C ILE A 116 3.51 -11.93 8.32
N ALA A 117 4.83 -12.06 8.26
CA ALA A 117 5.53 -13.33 8.45
C ALA A 117 5.40 -13.89 9.88
N GLY A 118 5.35 -13.01 10.88
CA GLY A 118 5.23 -13.40 12.29
C GLY A 118 3.79 -13.38 12.84
N TRP A 119 2.78 -13.17 12.00
CA TRP A 119 1.39 -13.07 12.44
C TRP A 119 0.82 -14.42 12.86
N ASP A 120 0.08 -14.43 13.97
CA ASP A 120 -0.69 -15.61 14.36
C ASP A 120 -1.99 -15.70 13.54
N TYR A 121 -1.98 -16.56 12.56
CA TYR A 121 -3.15 -16.85 11.70
C TYR A 121 -4.09 -17.90 12.28
N GLY A 122 -3.89 -18.32 13.56
CA GLY A 122 -4.67 -19.34 14.22
C GLY A 122 -4.32 -20.78 13.85
N ARG A 123 -3.44 -21.02 12.88
CA ARG A 123 -2.84 -22.31 12.53
C ARG A 123 -1.47 -22.15 11.89
N ALA A 124 -0.64 -23.18 12.02
CA ALA A 124 0.66 -23.22 11.35
C ALA A 124 0.53 -23.34 9.81
N GLY A 125 1.51 -22.82 9.08
CA GLY A 125 1.62 -22.99 7.63
C GLY A 125 0.82 -21.99 6.78
N VAL A 126 0.04 -21.09 7.40
CA VAL A 126 -0.78 -20.12 6.65
C VAL A 126 0.09 -19.12 5.87
N PHE A 127 1.18 -18.64 6.46
CA PHE A 127 2.08 -17.73 5.76
C PHE A 127 2.70 -18.41 4.53
N GLU A 128 3.11 -19.65 4.66
CA GLU A 128 3.64 -20.46 3.56
C GLU A 128 2.62 -20.65 2.43
N GLU A 129 1.38 -20.94 2.77
CA GLU A 129 0.28 -21.03 1.80
C GLU A 129 0.05 -19.71 1.08
N MET A 130 0.04 -18.60 1.82
CA MET A 130 -0.07 -17.26 1.23
C MET A 130 1.05 -16.98 0.24
N MET A 131 2.29 -17.38 0.53
CA MET A 131 3.45 -17.20 -0.35
C MET A 131 3.40 -18.08 -1.62
N GLN A 132 2.53 -19.08 -1.67
CA GLN A 132 2.22 -19.81 -2.90
C GLN A 132 1.19 -19.08 -3.78
N GLU A 133 0.34 -18.27 -3.17
CA GLU A 133 -0.72 -17.53 -3.88
C GLU A 133 -0.25 -16.18 -4.43
N PHE A 134 0.65 -15.50 -3.71
CA PHE A 134 1.18 -14.19 -4.10
C PHE A 134 2.59 -13.97 -3.56
N GLY A 135 3.33 -13.05 -4.17
CA GLY A 135 4.64 -12.63 -3.68
C GLY A 135 4.60 -11.32 -2.88
N LEU A 136 5.74 -11.00 -2.26
CA LEU A 136 5.98 -9.72 -1.60
C LEU A 136 7.06 -8.92 -2.33
N LEU A 137 6.80 -7.65 -2.58
CA LEU A 137 7.80 -6.65 -2.93
C LEU A 137 8.04 -5.79 -1.71
N VAL A 138 9.20 -5.97 -1.08
CA VAL A 138 9.52 -5.36 0.20
C VAL A 138 10.47 -4.19 0.01
N ALA A 139 10.04 -2.99 0.42
CA ALA A 139 10.94 -1.85 0.49
C ALA A 139 11.82 -1.95 1.74
N ALA A 140 13.11 -2.16 1.53
CA ALA A 140 14.08 -2.13 2.59
C ALA A 140 14.28 -0.68 3.07
N ARG A 141 13.68 -0.36 4.20
CA ARG A 141 13.97 0.85 4.96
C ARG A 141 14.84 0.44 6.14
N ASN A 142 15.98 1.09 6.33
CA ASN A 142 16.87 0.86 7.49
C ASN A 142 17.44 -0.57 7.59
N GLY A 143 17.84 -1.17 6.48
CA GLY A 143 18.50 -2.47 6.42
C GLY A 143 17.74 -3.49 5.58
N GLU A 144 18.45 -4.53 5.18
CA GLU A 144 17.96 -5.63 4.36
C GLU A 144 16.85 -6.42 5.07
N TYR A 145 15.79 -6.78 4.35
CA TYR A 145 14.80 -7.73 4.84
C TYR A 145 15.23 -9.15 4.46
N VAL A 146 15.46 -9.99 5.46
CA VAL A 146 15.78 -11.40 5.26
C VAL A 146 14.51 -12.23 5.44
N PRO A 147 13.89 -12.71 4.35
CA PRO A 147 12.70 -13.56 4.46
C PRO A 147 13.06 -14.93 5.04
N PRO A 148 12.09 -15.65 5.62
CA PRO A 148 12.29 -17.06 5.95
C PRO A 148 12.75 -17.84 4.71
N ALA A 149 13.73 -18.76 4.89
CA ALA A 149 14.39 -19.42 3.76
C ALA A 149 13.42 -20.14 2.80
N HIS A 150 12.35 -20.72 3.33
CA HIS A 150 11.33 -21.43 2.55
C HIS A 150 10.40 -20.51 1.73
N CYS A 151 10.39 -19.20 2.00
CA CYS A 151 9.60 -18.19 1.28
C CYS A 151 10.46 -17.25 0.43
N ALA A 152 11.78 -17.42 0.43
CA ALA A 152 12.71 -16.49 -0.23
C ALA A 152 12.41 -16.28 -1.73
N ALA A 153 11.93 -17.32 -2.43
CA ALA A 153 11.57 -17.23 -3.85
C ALA A 153 10.35 -16.33 -4.13
N SER A 154 9.46 -16.16 -3.14
CA SER A 154 8.24 -15.34 -3.23
C SER A 154 8.42 -13.92 -2.68
N VAL A 155 9.64 -13.55 -2.26
CA VAL A 155 9.95 -12.23 -1.71
C VAL A 155 11.05 -11.59 -2.54
N ARG A 156 10.83 -10.35 -2.94
CA ARG A 156 11.84 -9.53 -3.65
C ARG A 156 11.99 -8.20 -2.94
N GLU A 157 13.22 -7.76 -2.81
CA GLU A 157 13.52 -6.42 -2.30
C GLU A 157 13.39 -5.40 -3.43
N ILE A 158 12.83 -4.23 -3.11
CA ILE A 158 12.82 -3.07 -3.98
C ILE A 158 13.43 -1.87 -3.27
N SER A 159 14.25 -1.12 -4.00
CA SER A 159 14.89 0.08 -3.49
C SER A 159 13.98 1.29 -3.67
N LEU A 160 13.90 2.13 -2.65
CA LEU A 160 13.22 3.42 -2.70
C LEU A 160 14.22 4.57 -2.76
N ASN A 161 13.79 5.69 -3.34
CA ASN A 161 14.58 6.91 -3.31
C ASN A 161 14.83 7.35 -1.86
N SER A 162 16.05 7.78 -1.58
CA SER A 162 16.47 8.24 -0.23
C SER A 162 15.60 9.39 0.32
N LYS A 163 15.01 10.22 -0.56
CA LYS A 163 14.07 11.28 -0.18
C LYS A 163 12.81 10.76 0.54
N CYS A 164 12.47 9.49 0.36
CA CYS A 164 11.34 8.84 1.01
C CYS A 164 11.70 8.17 2.34
N SER A 165 12.99 8.21 2.73
CA SER A 165 13.45 7.68 4.02
C SER A 165 12.81 8.46 5.17
N GLY A 166 12.26 7.74 6.15
CA GLY A 166 11.57 8.35 7.30
C GLY A 166 10.19 8.94 7.02
N VAL A 167 9.75 9.03 5.76
CA VAL A 167 8.42 9.58 5.44
C VAL A 167 7.33 8.59 5.82
N SER A 168 6.40 9.04 6.67
CA SER A 168 5.24 8.26 7.08
C SER A 168 3.99 9.15 7.21
N ALA A 169 2.81 8.54 7.11
CA ALA A 169 1.55 9.26 7.34
C ALA A 169 1.43 9.79 8.78
N THR A 170 2.02 9.11 9.74
CA THR A 170 2.09 9.57 11.14
C THR A 170 2.90 10.86 11.23
N LEU A 171 4.10 10.89 10.62
CA LEU A 171 4.93 12.10 10.59
C LEU A 171 4.16 13.28 9.97
N VAL A 172 3.44 13.08 8.87
CA VAL A 172 2.62 14.15 8.26
C VAL A 172 1.61 14.71 9.26
N ARG A 173 0.86 13.85 9.95
CA ARG A 173 -0.14 14.29 10.94
C ARG A 173 0.50 15.01 12.13
N GLU A 174 1.66 14.54 12.59
CA GLU A 174 2.42 15.18 13.67
C GLU A 174 2.93 16.56 13.27
N CYS A 175 3.48 16.72 12.06
CA CYS A 175 3.90 18.03 11.55
C CYS A 175 2.71 19.00 11.46
N ILE A 176 1.57 18.56 10.92
CA ILE A 176 0.35 19.37 10.85
C ILE A 176 -0.08 19.81 12.25
N ALA A 177 -0.14 18.88 13.22
CA ALA A 177 -0.55 19.19 14.59
C ALA A 177 0.39 20.17 15.31
N ARG A 178 1.69 20.16 14.95
CA ARG A 178 2.69 21.09 15.49
C ARG A 178 2.85 22.38 14.68
N GLY A 179 2.14 22.54 13.57
CA GLY A 179 2.31 23.67 12.66
C GLY A 179 3.66 23.70 11.94
N GLU A 180 4.29 22.54 11.78
CA GLU A 180 5.56 22.37 11.06
C GLU A 180 5.32 22.09 9.57
N ALA A 181 6.34 22.33 8.72
CA ALA A 181 6.26 22.07 7.28
C ALA A 181 6.08 20.58 6.98
N TRP A 182 5.06 20.22 6.25
CA TRP A 182 4.66 18.85 5.90
C TRP A 182 4.40 18.64 4.42
N GLU A 183 4.24 19.71 3.64
CA GLU A 183 3.82 19.68 2.23
C GLU A 183 4.78 18.86 1.35
N HIS A 184 6.05 18.83 1.72
CA HIS A 184 7.08 18.05 1.05
C HIS A 184 6.98 16.52 1.28
N LEU A 185 6.17 16.09 2.26
CA LEU A 185 5.97 14.69 2.63
C LEU A 185 4.80 14.03 1.88
N VAL A 186 3.97 14.84 1.21
CA VAL A 186 2.80 14.37 0.46
C VAL A 186 2.91 14.71 -1.03
N PRO A 187 2.22 13.96 -1.91
CA PRO A 187 2.17 14.31 -3.32
C PRO A 187 1.62 15.73 -3.52
N GLU A 188 2.16 16.46 -4.47
CA GLU A 188 1.76 17.84 -4.76
C GLU A 188 0.24 17.99 -4.92
N LYS A 189 -0.37 17.08 -5.68
CA LYS A 189 -1.82 17.05 -5.93
C LYS A 189 -2.67 16.78 -4.69
N ALA A 190 -2.07 16.27 -3.62
CA ALA A 190 -2.76 16.01 -2.37
C ALA A 190 -2.72 17.19 -1.38
N ARG A 191 -1.82 18.18 -1.56
CA ARG A 191 -1.51 19.19 -0.54
C ARG A 191 -2.72 20.00 -0.09
N GLU A 192 -3.48 20.56 -1.02
CA GLU A 192 -4.66 21.37 -0.69
C GLU A 192 -5.74 20.56 0.05
N LEU A 193 -5.96 19.31 -0.38
CA LEU A 193 -6.92 18.42 0.26
C LEU A 193 -6.44 17.97 1.65
N VAL A 194 -5.15 17.68 1.78
CA VAL A 194 -4.55 17.36 3.09
C VAL A 194 -4.67 18.55 4.04
N GLN A 195 -4.36 19.76 3.59
CA GLN A 195 -4.56 20.98 4.39
C GLN A 195 -6.03 21.14 4.79
N SER A 196 -6.96 20.91 3.88
CA SER A 196 -8.41 21.05 4.14
C SER A 196 -8.94 20.03 5.15
N PHE A 197 -8.49 18.77 5.07
CA PHE A 197 -9.07 17.66 5.86
C PHE A 197 -8.31 17.38 7.15
N TYR A 198 -7.04 17.72 7.24
CA TYR A 198 -6.18 17.48 8.40
C TYR A 198 -5.78 18.76 9.14
N GLY A 199 -5.82 19.93 8.47
CA GLY A 199 -5.42 21.21 9.07
C GLY A 199 -6.48 21.87 9.98
N ARG A 200 -7.67 21.28 10.10
CA ARG A 200 -8.74 21.77 11.00
C ARG A 200 -8.82 20.84 12.22
N GLN A 201 -8.02 21.09 13.21
CA GLN A 201 -8.25 20.63 14.58
C GLN A 201 -8.22 21.83 15.52
#